data_a578a28a57cd63ac14f59329f62aaaf1
#
_entry.id   a578a28a57cd63ac14f59329f62aaaf1
#
_cell.length_a   1.000
_cell.length_b   1.000
_cell.length_c   1.000
_cell.angle_alpha   90.00
_cell.angle_beta   90.00
_cell.angle_gamma   90.00
#
_symmetry.space_group_name_H-M   'P 1'
#
loop_
_entity.id
_entity.type
_entity.pdbx_description
1 polymer ?
#
loop_
_entity_poly.entity_id
_entity_poly.type
_entity_poly.pdbx_seq_one_letter_code
_entity_poly.pdbx_strand_id
1 'polypeptide(L)'
;MRGFAGESIPVGFFTYPISQAADITLFKATTVPAGQDQEPMLEQSREIVRRFNNIYGETLVEPNIMLPNNAACLRLPGTDGKAKMSKSLGNCIYLSDTAKELKKKVNSMYTDPEHIHIEQPGHLEGNTVFTYLDAFCTDEDFQKYLPEYQNLDELKAHYTRGGLGDGTCKKFLYNVLNDRLTPIRERRLELQKDIPAIYEMLRKGCEKARQAAIETMDEVRRAMKITYFEDEELIKEQVQRYAAVK
;
A
#
# COMPACT_ATOMS: atom_id res chain seq x y z
N MET A 1 -9.31 -1.23 14.11
CA MET A 1 -9.13 -2.67 14.45
C MET A 1 -10.47 -3.36 14.34
N ARG A 2 -10.59 -4.46 13.58
CA ARG A 2 -11.78 -5.31 13.70
C ARG A 2 -11.72 -5.92 15.09
N GLY A 3 -12.68 -5.56 15.95
CA GLY A 3 -12.82 -6.21 17.24
C GLY A 3 -13.13 -7.69 17.02
N PHE A 4 -12.25 -8.56 17.45
CA PHE A 4 -12.60 -9.97 17.61
C PHE A 4 -13.49 -10.06 18.84
N ALA A 5 -14.80 -10.04 18.58
CA ALA A 5 -15.79 -10.43 19.60
C ALA A 5 -15.75 -11.96 19.71
N GLY A 6 -14.78 -12.49 20.44
CA GLY A 6 -14.60 -13.93 20.62
C GLY A 6 -13.34 -14.26 21.40
N GLU A 7 -13.35 -15.34 22.10
CA GLU A 7 -12.33 -15.76 23.08
C GLU A 7 -10.99 -16.22 22.46
N SER A 8 -10.81 -16.18 21.11
CA SER A 8 -9.56 -16.62 20.47
C SER A 8 -9.08 -15.65 19.39
N ILE A 9 -7.81 -15.27 19.48
CA ILE A 9 -7.11 -14.52 18.43
C ILE A 9 -6.30 -15.54 17.61
N PRO A 10 -6.49 -15.65 16.28
CA PRO A 10 -5.65 -16.51 15.44
C PRO A 10 -4.17 -16.16 15.57
N VAL A 11 -3.31 -17.15 15.71
CA VAL A 11 -1.85 -16.96 15.87
C VAL A 11 -1.27 -16.11 14.74
N GLY A 12 -1.67 -16.35 13.49
CA GLY A 12 -1.20 -15.56 12.36
C GLY A 12 -1.57 -14.07 12.45
N PHE A 13 -2.72 -13.74 13.05
CA PHE A 13 -3.11 -12.34 13.30
C PHE A 13 -2.28 -11.72 14.41
N PHE A 14 -1.90 -12.48 15.41
CA PHE A 14 -1.05 -12.02 16.51
C PHE A 14 0.41 -11.82 16.07
N THR A 15 0.92 -12.68 15.17
CA THR A 15 2.34 -12.70 14.81
C THR A 15 2.70 -11.93 13.54
N TYR A 16 1.74 -11.60 12.66
CA TYR A 16 2.05 -10.93 11.39
C TYR A 16 2.82 -9.60 11.54
N PRO A 17 2.64 -8.79 12.62
CA PRO A 17 3.41 -7.56 12.76
C PRO A 17 4.92 -7.80 12.87
N ILE A 18 5.31 -8.92 13.51
CA ILE A 18 6.71 -9.33 13.62
C ILE A 18 7.25 -9.78 12.26
N SER A 19 6.46 -10.52 11.49
CA SER A 19 6.83 -10.91 10.12
C SER A 19 7.02 -9.67 9.24
N GLN A 20 6.12 -8.68 9.33
CA GLN A 20 6.23 -7.42 8.60
C GLN A 20 7.48 -6.62 9.00
N ALA A 21 7.80 -6.57 10.29
CA ALA A 21 9.04 -5.95 10.78
C ALA A 21 10.28 -6.66 10.22
N ALA A 22 10.27 -8.00 10.15
CA ALA A 22 11.36 -8.78 9.56
C ALA A 22 11.52 -8.48 8.06
N ASP A 23 10.42 -8.39 7.29
CA ASP A 23 10.46 -8.03 5.87
C ASP A 23 11.08 -6.66 5.62
N ILE A 24 10.83 -5.70 6.51
CA ILE A 24 11.38 -4.34 6.42
C ILE A 24 12.87 -4.32 6.79
N THR A 25 13.21 -4.92 7.94
CA THR A 25 14.56 -4.83 8.52
C THR A 25 15.58 -5.71 7.78
N LEU A 26 15.13 -6.84 7.20
CA LEU A 26 15.98 -7.76 6.45
C LEU A 26 16.65 -7.08 5.24
N PHE A 27 15.97 -6.14 4.62
CA PHE A 27 16.48 -5.36 3.49
C PHE A 27 17.04 -4.00 3.89
N LYS A 28 17.17 -3.73 5.19
CA LYS A 28 17.64 -2.43 5.71
C LYS A 28 16.90 -1.25 5.07
N ALA A 29 15.58 -1.38 4.93
CA ALA A 29 14.74 -0.36 4.32
C ALA A 29 14.80 0.94 5.11
N THR A 30 15.24 2.03 4.47
CA THR A 30 15.29 3.36 5.06
C THR A 30 13.94 4.08 4.98
N THR A 31 13.15 3.75 3.96
CA THR A 31 11.86 4.39 3.68
C THR A 31 10.85 3.36 3.21
N VAL A 32 9.67 3.36 3.82
CA VAL A 32 8.56 2.46 3.50
C VAL A 32 7.36 3.28 3.06
N PRO A 33 7.01 3.33 1.76
CA PRO A 33 5.76 3.92 1.30
C PRO A 33 4.59 3.09 1.80
N ALA A 34 3.69 3.70 2.56
CA ALA A 34 2.56 2.99 3.14
C ALA A 34 1.37 3.93 3.42
N GLY A 35 0.18 3.36 3.58
CA GLY A 35 -0.98 4.10 4.08
C GLY A 35 -0.86 4.40 5.57
N GLN A 36 -1.61 5.39 6.04
CA GLN A 36 -1.61 5.82 7.44
C GLN A 36 -1.97 4.69 8.42
N ASP A 37 -2.75 3.72 8.00
CA ASP A 37 -3.11 2.55 8.80
C ASP A 37 -1.93 1.62 9.13
N GLN A 38 -0.77 1.81 8.48
CA GLN A 38 0.46 1.06 8.72
C GLN A 38 1.44 1.74 9.70
N GLU A 39 1.15 2.97 10.14
CA GLU A 39 2.00 3.68 11.11
C GLU A 39 2.31 2.86 12.37
N PRO A 40 1.34 2.15 13.02
CA PRO A 40 1.63 1.34 14.19
C PRO A 40 2.61 0.19 13.91
N MET A 41 2.57 -0.38 12.71
CA MET A 41 3.48 -1.47 12.32
C MET A 41 4.91 -0.95 12.11
N LEU A 42 5.03 0.25 11.53
CA LEU A 42 6.32 0.90 11.33
C LEU A 42 6.94 1.34 12.68
N GLU A 43 6.13 1.84 13.62
CA GLU A 43 6.62 2.19 14.95
C GLU A 43 7.10 0.94 15.71
N GLN A 44 6.36 -0.15 15.64
CA GLN A 44 6.83 -1.43 16.20
C GLN A 44 8.16 -1.89 15.57
N SER A 45 8.32 -1.72 14.25
CA SER A 45 9.57 -2.04 13.56
C SER A 45 10.74 -1.19 14.08
N ARG A 46 10.52 0.12 14.32
CA ARG A 46 11.51 1.03 14.91
C ARG A 46 11.89 0.62 16.33
N GLU A 47 10.90 0.26 17.16
CA GLU A 47 11.17 -0.24 18.51
C GLU A 47 12.04 -1.50 18.50
N ILE A 48 11.77 -2.44 17.60
CA ILE A 48 12.57 -3.66 17.43
C ILE A 48 14.01 -3.30 17.04
N VAL A 49 14.19 -2.41 16.05
CA VAL A 49 15.51 -1.95 15.61
C VAL A 49 16.27 -1.28 16.75
N ARG A 50 15.65 -0.32 17.45
CA ARG A 50 16.26 0.38 18.57
C ARG A 50 16.69 -0.58 19.68
N ARG A 51 15.83 -1.53 20.06
CA ARG A 51 16.15 -2.53 21.07
C ARG A 51 17.30 -3.45 20.64
N PHE A 52 17.26 -3.91 19.39
CA PHE A 52 18.32 -4.76 18.84
C PHE A 52 19.66 -4.02 18.85
N ASN A 53 19.71 -2.81 18.30
CA ASN A 53 20.92 -2.02 18.20
C ASN A 53 21.48 -1.62 19.58
N ASN A 54 20.61 -1.35 20.57
CA ASN A 54 21.05 -1.07 21.95
C ASN A 54 21.70 -2.27 22.64
N ILE A 55 21.29 -3.49 22.32
CA ILE A 55 21.82 -4.71 22.94
C ILE A 55 23.06 -5.22 22.21
N TYR A 56 23.03 -5.18 20.87
CA TYR A 56 24.01 -5.88 20.01
C TYR A 56 24.91 -4.94 19.21
N GLY A 57 24.70 -3.63 19.29
CA GLY A 57 25.39 -2.62 18.48
C GLY A 57 24.63 -2.28 17.19
N GLU A 58 24.99 -1.15 16.57
CA GLU A 58 24.33 -0.66 15.37
C GLU A 58 24.47 -1.66 14.19
N THR A 59 23.39 -2.33 13.86
CA THR A 59 23.34 -3.39 12.85
C THR A 59 22.15 -3.21 11.91
N LEU A 60 20.96 -2.95 12.48
CA LEU A 60 19.72 -2.77 11.74
C LEU A 60 19.44 -1.28 11.48
N VAL A 61 18.72 -0.98 10.41
CA VAL A 61 18.36 0.40 10.01
C VAL A 61 16.94 0.71 10.44
N GLU A 62 16.74 1.87 11.07
CA GLU A 62 15.42 2.35 11.48
C GLU A 62 14.63 2.86 10.26
N PRO A 63 13.44 2.31 9.97
CA PRO A 63 12.66 2.70 8.80
C PRO A 63 11.86 3.99 9.05
N ASN A 64 11.71 4.81 8.00
CA ASN A 64 10.78 5.93 7.96
C ASN A 64 9.56 5.59 7.12
N ILE A 65 8.37 6.05 7.55
CA ILE A 65 7.17 5.94 6.73
C ILE A 65 7.13 7.09 5.73
N MET A 66 6.73 6.78 4.50
CA MET A 66 6.39 7.77 3.48
C MET A 66 4.89 7.70 3.21
N LEU A 67 4.16 8.69 3.67
CA LEU A 67 2.72 8.83 3.42
C LEU A 67 2.47 9.52 2.08
N PRO A 68 1.32 9.26 1.44
CA PRO A 68 0.90 10.03 0.26
C PRO A 68 0.80 11.53 0.55
N ASN A 69 1.28 12.36 -0.36
CA ASN A 69 1.18 13.82 -0.24
C ASN A 69 -0.27 14.33 -0.40
N ASN A 70 -1.11 13.58 -1.12
CA ASN A 70 -2.52 13.92 -1.31
C ASN A 70 -3.36 13.27 -0.19
N ALA A 71 -4.03 14.10 0.60
CA ALA A 71 -4.87 13.66 1.71
C ALA A 71 -6.00 12.70 1.27
N ALA A 72 -6.57 12.87 0.07
CA ALA A 72 -7.57 11.97 -0.48
C ALA A 72 -7.04 10.55 -0.72
N CYS A 73 -5.72 10.39 -0.95
CA CYS A 73 -5.08 9.09 -1.13
C CYS A 73 -4.75 8.38 0.18
N LEU A 74 -4.80 9.05 1.33
CA LEU A 74 -4.53 8.43 2.64
C LEU A 74 -5.49 7.28 2.93
N ARG A 75 -6.76 7.46 2.54
CA ARG A 75 -7.80 6.44 2.76
C ARG A 75 -8.93 6.57 1.75
N LEU A 76 -8.83 5.88 0.61
CA LEU A 76 -9.93 5.85 -0.36
C LEU A 76 -11.13 5.03 0.17
N PRO A 77 -12.36 5.58 0.09
CA PRO A 77 -13.58 4.82 0.37
C PRO A 77 -13.82 3.76 -0.70
N GLY A 78 -14.60 2.74 -0.37
CA GLY A 78 -15.15 1.83 -1.37
C GLY A 78 -16.13 2.55 -2.30
N THR A 79 -16.47 1.94 -3.43
CA THR A 79 -17.43 2.50 -4.40
C THR A 79 -18.82 2.72 -3.81
N ASP A 80 -19.13 2.06 -2.69
CA ASP A 80 -20.37 2.20 -1.92
C ASP A 80 -20.42 3.45 -1.01
N GLY A 81 -19.30 4.17 -0.85
CA GLY A 81 -19.20 5.35 0.01
C GLY A 81 -19.34 5.11 1.51
N LYS A 82 -19.56 3.87 1.94
CA LYS A 82 -19.88 3.52 3.33
C LYS A 82 -18.71 2.94 4.11
N ALA A 83 -17.87 2.18 3.44
CA ALA A 83 -16.79 1.44 4.07
C ALA A 83 -15.47 1.67 3.34
N LYS A 84 -14.36 1.33 4.03
CA LYS A 84 -13.05 1.24 3.38
C LYS A 84 -13.13 0.28 2.20
N MET A 85 -12.43 0.61 1.11
CA MET A 85 -12.25 -0.27 -0.03
C MET A 85 -11.75 -1.65 0.44
N SER A 86 -12.48 -2.72 0.10
CA SER A 86 -12.16 -4.09 0.53
C SER A 86 -12.58 -5.11 -0.52
N LYS A 87 -11.68 -6.04 -0.83
CA LYS A 87 -11.97 -7.16 -1.75
C LYS A 87 -13.16 -8.00 -1.26
N SER A 88 -13.23 -8.26 0.04
CA SER A 88 -14.30 -9.06 0.65
C SER A 88 -15.69 -8.41 0.58
N LEU A 89 -15.75 -7.09 0.46
CA LEU A 89 -17.00 -6.34 0.32
C LEU A 89 -17.41 -6.12 -1.15
N GLY A 90 -16.53 -6.44 -2.11
CA GLY A 90 -16.80 -6.23 -3.53
C GLY A 90 -16.89 -4.76 -3.96
N ASN A 91 -16.50 -3.81 -3.10
CA ASN A 91 -16.56 -2.38 -3.33
C ASN A 91 -15.24 -1.78 -3.84
N CYS A 92 -14.41 -2.61 -4.50
CA CYS A 92 -13.10 -2.21 -5.02
C CYS A 92 -13.13 -1.96 -6.53
N ILE A 93 -12.35 -0.98 -7.00
CA ILE A 93 -11.87 -0.91 -8.37
C ILE A 93 -10.54 -1.66 -8.43
N TYR A 94 -10.43 -2.65 -9.31
CA TYR A 94 -9.22 -3.42 -9.51
C TYR A 94 -8.38 -2.84 -10.66
N LEU A 95 -7.06 -2.91 -10.55
CA LEU A 95 -6.15 -2.52 -11.64
C LEU A 95 -6.37 -3.38 -12.90
N SER A 96 -6.96 -4.57 -12.75
CA SER A 96 -7.29 -5.50 -13.82
C SER A 96 -8.71 -5.38 -14.35
N ASP A 97 -9.54 -4.49 -13.79
CA ASP A 97 -10.92 -4.28 -14.29
C ASP A 97 -10.89 -3.86 -15.76
N THR A 98 -11.69 -4.51 -16.58
CA THR A 98 -11.90 -4.07 -17.96
C THR A 98 -12.55 -2.68 -17.99
N ALA A 99 -12.45 -1.97 -19.12
CA ALA A 99 -13.11 -0.67 -19.28
C ALA A 99 -14.63 -0.76 -19.01
N LYS A 100 -15.28 -1.88 -19.37
CA LYS A 100 -16.70 -2.13 -19.11
C LYS A 100 -16.99 -2.30 -17.62
N GLU A 101 -16.17 -3.06 -16.90
CA GLU A 101 -16.31 -3.27 -15.45
C GLU A 101 -16.05 -1.98 -14.70
N LEU A 102 -14.98 -1.25 -15.04
CA LEU A 102 -14.70 0.07 -14.48
C LEU A 102 -15.90 1.00 -14.66
N LYS A 103 -16.44 1.11 -15.88
CA LYS A 103 -17.60 1.95 -16.16
C LYS A 103 -18.81 1.58 -15.31
N LYS A 104 -19.08 0.28 -15.15
CA LYS A 104 -20.16 -0.21 -14.29
C LYS A 104 -19.95 0.20 -12.84
N LYS A 105 -18.72 0.03 -12.31
CA LYS A 105 -18.38 0.39 -10.94
C LYS A 105 -18.50 1.88 -10.69
N VAL A 106 -17.97 2.72 -11.61
CA VAL A 106 -18.06 4.18 -11.47
C VAL A 106 -19.52 4.64 -11.55
N ASN A 107 -20.31 4.10 -12.46
CA ASN A 107 -21.73 4.45 -12.57
C ASN A 107 -22.53 4.09 -11.31
N SER A 108 -22.13 3.02 -10.59
CA SER A 108 -22.76 2.59 -9.33
C SER A 108 -22.17 3.25 -8.08
N MET A 109 -21.18 4.14 -8.22
CA MET A 109 -20.61 4.87 -7.08
C MET A 109 -21.67 5.68 -6.35
N TYR A 110 -21.56 5.64 -5.02
CA TYR A 110 -22.35 6.48 -4.14
C TYR A 110 -22.07 7.96 -4.39
N THR A 111 -23.14 8.72 -4.53
CA THR A 111 -23.17 10.18 -4.67
C THR A 111 -24.08 10.78 -3.58
N ASP A 112 -24.43 12.04 -3.73
CA ASP A 112 -25.36 12.71 -2.82
C ASP A 112 -26.81 12.19 -3.02
N PRO A 113 -27.44 11.56 -2.01
CA PRO A 113 -28.79 11.04 -2.13
C PRO A 113 -29.86 12.14 -2.20
N GLU A 114 -29.53 13.39 -1.83
CA GLU A 114 -30.44 14.53 -1.89
C GLU A 114 -30.41 15.22 -3.26
N HIS A 115 -29.37 14.96 -4.06
CA HIS A 115 -29.21 15.50 -5.42
C HIS A 115 -30.00 14.69 -6.46
N ILE A 116 -31.33 14.76 -6.39
CA ILE A 116 -32.26 14.01 -7.26
C ILE A 116 -32.44 14.68 -8.63
N HIS A 117 -32.52 16.01 -8.65
CA HIS A 117 -32.67 16.82 -9.83
C HIS A 117 -31.42 17.64 -10.10
N ILE A 118 -31.10 17.82 -11.38
CA ILE A 118 -29.86 18.49 -11.81
C ILE A 118 -29.75 19.95 -11.35
N GLU A 119 -30.90 20.62 -11.14
CA GLU A 119 -30.96 22.01 -10.69
C GLU A 119 -30.70 22.17 -9.19
N GLN A 120 -30.75 21.09 -8.43
CA GLN A 120 -30.51 21.11 -7.00
C GLN A 120 -29.04 21.32 -6.70
N PRO A 121 -28.69 22.05 -5.63
CA PRO A 121 -27.34 22.06 -5.08
C PRO A 121 -26.95 20.66 -4.63
N GLY A 122 -25.74 20.23 -5.02
CA GLY A 122 -25.19 18.95 -4.58
C GLY A 122 -24.20 19.12 -3.43
N HIS A 123 -24.04 18.05 -2.61
CA HIS A 123 -23.10 18.02 -1.49
C HIS A 123 -21.86 17.21 -1.87
N LEU A 124 -20.69 17.74 -1.49
CA LEU A 124 -19.39 17.09 -1.75
C LEU A 124 -19.01 16.13 -0.62
N GLU A 125 -19.46 16.41 0.61
CA GLU A 125 -19.15 15.58 1.77
C GLU A 125 -19.75 14.18 1.62
N GLY A 126 -18.91 13.16 1.78
CA GLY A 126 -19.31 11.76 1.58
C GLY A 126 -19.55 11.35 0.13
N ASN A 127 -19.44 12.26 -0.84
CA ASN A 127 -19.58 11.95 -2.26
C ASN A 127 -18.33 11.25 -2.79
N THR A 128 -18.46 9.95 -3.01
CA THR A 128 -17.34 9.08 -3.44
C THR A 128 -16.73 9.51 -4.78
N VAL A 129 -17.54 10.03 -5.70
CA VAL A 129 -17.06 10.48 -7.02
C VAL A 129 -16.08 11.62 -6.87
N PHE A 130 -16.39 12.63 -6.06
CA PHE A 130 -15.50 13.76 -5.82
C PHE A 130 -14.25 13.37 -5.02
N THR A 131 -14.38 12.44 -4.05
CA THR A 131 -13.21 11.89 -3.34
C THR A 131 -12.22 11.24 -4.31
N TYR A 132 -12.70 10.49 -5.29
CA TYR A 132 -11.84 9.88 -6.31
C TYR A 132 -11.30 10.90 -7.31
N LEU A 133 -12.07 11.94 -7.66
CA LEU A 133 -11.55 13.05 -8.46
C LEU A 133 -10.45 13.81 -7.74
N ASP A 134 -10.60 14.09 -6.44
CA ASP A 134 -9.53 14.68 -5.61
C ASP A 134 -8.25 13.84 -5.60
N ALA A 135 -8.39 12.51 -5.64
CA ALA A 135 -7.25 11.61 -5.60
C ALA A 135 -6.52 11.47 -6.95
N PHE A 136 -7.25 11.50 -8.08
CA PHE A 136 -6.70 11.06 -9.37
C PHE A 136 -6.79 12.08 -10.50
N CYS A 137 -7.60 13.12 -10.38
CA CYS A 137 -7.79 14.12 -11.42
C CYS A 137 -6.65 15.13 -11.44
N THR A 138 -6.29 15.58 -12.63
CA THR A 138 -5.37 16.71 -12.87
C THR A 138 -6.02 17.74 -13.80
N ASP A 139 -5.48 18.95 -13.88
CA ASP A 139 -6.02 20.00 -14.77
C ASP A 139 -5.96 19.61 -16.24
N GLU A 140 -5.00 18.77 -16.64
CA GLU A 140 -4.89 18.23 -17.99
C GLU A 140 -6.08 17.34 -18.36
N ASP A 141 -6.66 16.62 -17.40
CA ASP A 141 -7.83 15.77 -17.63
C ASP A 141 -9.06 16.61 -18.01
N PHE A 142 -9.17 17.84 -17.49
CA PHE A 142 -10.24 18.77 -17.88
C PHE A 142 -10.11 19.20 -19.33
N GLN A 143 -8.93 19.59 -19.77
CA GLN A 143 -8.69 19.96 -21.18
C GLN A 143 -9.09 18.85 -22.14
N LYS A 144 -8.90 17.61 -21.73
CA LYS A 144 -9.16 16.41 -22.55
C LYS A 144 -10.63 15.97 -22.56
N TYR A 145 -11.29 16.02 -21.42
CA TYR A 145 -12.57 15.35 -21.21
C TYR A 145 -13.73 16.26 -20.82
N LEU A 146 -13.43 17.44 -20.27
CA LEU A 146 -14.42 18.36 -19.73
C LEU A 146 -13.96 19.83 -19.88
N PRO A 147 -13.68 20.28 -21.15
CA PRO A 147 -12.99 21.54 -21.41
C PRO A 147 -13.79 22.80 -21.03
N GLU A 148 -15.04 22.67 -20.63
CA GLU A 148 -15.84 23.75 -20.06
C GLU A 148 -15.42 24.18 -18.65
N TYR A 149 -14.55 23.40 -17.97
CA TYR A 149 -13.95 23.72 -16.68
C TYR A 149 -12.42 23.74 -16.78
N GLN A 150 -11.77 24.60 -16.01
CA GLN A 150 -10.31 24.68 -15.97
C GLN A 150 -9.70 23.68 -14.98
N ASN A 151 -10.40 23.43 -13.87
CA ASN A 151 -9.92 22.58 -12.77
C ASN A 151 -11.07 21.98 -11.95
N LEU A 152 -10.71 21.16 -10.98
CA LEU A 152 -11.66 20.47 -10.13
C LEU A 152 -12.46 21.41 -9.21
N ASP A 153 -11.89 22.53 -8.79
CA ASP A 153 -12.59 23.48 -7.93
C ASP A 153 -13.76 24.16 -8.67
N GLU A 154 -13.60 24.47 -9.94
CA GLU A 154 -14.70 24.98 -10.78
C GLU A 154 -15.82 23.98 -10.94
N LEU A 155 -15.47 22.67 -11.16
CA LEU A 155 -16.45 21.61 -11.26
C LEU A 155 -17.21 21.43 -9.94
N LYS A 156 -16.51 21.45 -8.80
CA LYS A 156 -17.10 21.40 -7.45
C LYS A 156 -18.01 22.57 -7.18
N ALA A 157 -17.57 23.79 -7.52
CA ALA A 157 -18.37 25.00 -7.37
C ALA A 157 -19.67 24.96 -8.18
N HIS A 158 -19.61 24.40 -9.41
CA HIS A 158 -20.81 24.20 -10.23
C HIS A 158 -21.74 23.16 -9.61
N TYR A 159 -21.21 22.01 -9.18
CA TYR A 159 -21.99 20.97 -8.55
C TYR A 159 -22.73 21.46 -7.28
N THR A 160 -22.04 22.19 -6.43
CA THR A 160 -22.62 22.73 -5.19
C THR A 160 -23.62 23.87 -5.42
N ARG A 161 -23.52 24.58 -6.54
CA ARG A 161 -24.48 25.60 -6.93
C ARG A 161 -25.77 25.02 -7.52
N GLY A 162 -25.73 23.82 -8.03
CA GLY A 162 -26.77 23.21 -8.87
C GLY A 162 -26.60 23.49 -10.36
N GLY A 163 -27.17 22.62 -11.20
CA GLY A 163 -27.06 22.70 -12.65
C GLY A 163 -26.10 21.66 -13.26
N LEU A 164 -25.46 20.82 -12.43
CA LEU A 164 -24.53 19.79 -12.88
C LEU A 164 -24.97 18.43 -12.31
N GLY A 165 -25.35 17.50 -13.18
CA GLY A 165 -25.79 16.16 -12.79
C GLY A 165 -24.66 15.19 -12.49
N ASP A 166 -24.91 14.25 -11.57
CA ASP A 166 -23.99 13.17 -11.17
C ASP A 166 -23.45 12.36 -12.35
N GLY A 167 -24.27 12.15 -13.38
CA GLY A 167 -23.87 11.43 -14.58
C GLY A 167 -22.69 12.04 -15.32
N THR A 168 -22.61 13.37 -15.36
CA THR A 168 -21.48 14.10 -15.94
C THR A 168 -20.21 13.90 -15.11
N CYS A 169 -20.32 14.06 -13.79
CA CYS A 169 -19.19 13.84 -12.86
C CYS A 169 -18.69 12.39 -12.93
N LYS A 170 -19.58 11.40 -12.95
CA LYS A 170 -19.26 9.98 -13.11
C LYS A 170 -18.60 9.67 -14.45
N LYS A 171 -19.10 10.27 -15.53
CA LYS A 171 -18.50 10.09 -16.88
C LYS A 171 -17.08 10.67 -16.91
N PHE A 172 -16.87 11.84 -16.31
CA PHE A 172 -15.56 12.46 -16.21
C PHE A 172 -14.60 11.58 -15.39
N LEU A 173 -15.00 11.16 -14.19
CA LEU A 173 -14.20 10.25 -13.35
C LEU A 173 -13.86 8.94 -14.08
N TYR A 174 -14.82 8.36 -14.81
CA TYR A 174 -14.56 7.16 -15.62
C TYR A 174 -13.45 7.39 -16.64
N ASN A 175 -13.47 8.50 -17.36
CA ASN A 175 -12.45 8.82 -18.35
C ASN A 175 -11.07 8.96 -17.70
N VAL A 176 -10.97 9.72 -16.60
CA VAL A 176 -9.74 9.90 -15.82
C VAL A 176 -9.18 8.55 -15.37
N LEU A 177 -9.99 7.73 -14.71
CA LEU A 177 -9.56 6.42 -14.21
C LEU A 177 -9.22 5.46 -15.35
N ASN A 178 -9.98 5.48 -16.45
CA ASN A 178 -9.70 4.62 -17.58
C ASN A 178 -8.36 4.92 -18.24
N ASP A 179 -8.01 6.20 -18.36
CA ASP A 179 -6.68 6.60 -18.86
C ASP A 179 -5.55 6.11 -17.97
N ARG A 180 -5.69 6.23 -16.65
CA ARG A 180 -4.68 5.75 -15.69
C ARG A 180 -4.55 4.23 -15.70
N LEU A 181 -5.67 3.49 -15.88
CA LEU A 181 -5.68 2.04 -15.81
C LEU A 181 -5.38 1.35 -17.15
N THR A 182 -5.60 2.01 -18.29
CA THR A 182 -5.37 1.41 -19.61
C THR A 182 -3.94 0.91 -19.79
N PRO A 183 -2.88 1.69 -19.57
CA PRO A 183 -1.52 1.19 -19.76
C PRO A 183 -1.16 0.05 -18.80
N ILE A 184 -1.74 0.05 -17.59
CA ILE A 184 -1.55 -1.04 -16.62
C ILE A 184 -2.18 -2.34 -17.13
N ARG A 185 -3.42 -2.27 -17.67
CA ARG A 185 -4.12 -3.41 -18.25
C ARG A 185 -3.41 -3.97 -19.46
N GLU A 186 -2.98 -3.10 -20.37
CA GLU A 186 -2.26 -3.50 -21.58
C GLU A 186 -0.94 -4.19 -21.22
N ARG A 187 -0.18 -3.63 -20.29
CA ARG A 187 1.06 -4.25 -19.80
C ARG A 187 0.81 -5.60 -19.15
N ARG A 188 -0.26 -5.73 -18.36
CA ARG A 188 -0.67 -7.00 -17.76
C ARG A 188 -0.99 -8.05 -18.83
N LEU A 189 -1.81 -7.68 -19.83
CA LEU A 189 -2.19 -8.58 -20.91
C LEU A 189 -0.98 -9.02 -21.74
N GLU A 190 -0.01 -8.14 -21.95
CA GLU A 190 1.24 -8.48 -22.63
C GLU A 190 2.05 -9.50 -21.83
N LEU A 191 2.25 -9.25 -20.53
CA LEU A 191 2.98 -10.17 -19.66
C LEU A 191 2.29 -11.54 -19.54
N GLN A 192 0.97 -11.59 -19.56
CA GLN A 192 0.22 -12.85 -19.49
C GLN A 192 0.43 -13.78 -20.70
N LYS A 193 0.99 -13.29 -21.81
CA LYS A 193 1.28 -14.11 -22.98
C LYS A 193 2.48 -15.06 -22.77
N ASP A 194 3.34 -14.73 -21.82
CA ASP A 194 4.55 -15.53 -21.49
C ASP A 194 4.67 -15.75 -20.00
N ILE A 195 3.91 -16.69 -19.47
CA ILE A 195 3.94 -17.07 -18.07
C ILE A 195 5.31 -17.63 -17.64
N PRO A 196 6.01 -18.49 -18.43
CA PRO A 196 7.36 -18.91 -18.11
C PRO A 196 8.33 -17.75 -17.87
N ALA A 197 8.30 -16.70 -18.70
CA ALA A 197 9.13 -15.52 -18.51
C ALA A 197 8.84 -14.79 -17.18
N ILE A 198 7.57 -14.76 -16.73
CA ILE A 198 7.20 -14.20 -15.42
C ILE A 198 7.86 -15.00 -14.29
N TYR A 199 7.78 -16.34 -14.34
CA TYR A 199 8.43 -17.20 -13.34
C TYR A 199 9.94 -17.03 -13.32
N GLU A 200 10.58 -16.90 -14.48
CA GLU A 200 12.02 -16.64 -14.57
C GLU A 200 12.39 -15.27 -13.98
N MET A 201 11.59 -14.23 -14.23
CA MET A 201 11.77 -12.92 -13.62
C MET A 201 11.66 -12.99 -12.08
N LEU A 202 10.67 -13.72 -11.55
CA LEU A 202 10.51 -13.94 -10.12
C LEU A 202 11.71 -14.71 -9.53
N ARG A 203 12.19 -15.75 -10.22
CA ARG A 203 13.35 -16.53 -9.78
C ARG A 203 14.60 -15.66 -9.63
N LYS A 204 14.89 -14.86 -10.66
CA LYS A 204 16.01 -13.90 -10.63
C LYS A 204 15.85 -12.84 -9.54
N GLY A 205 14.63 -12.36 -9.35
CA GLY A 205 14.31 -11.42 -8.25
C GLY A 205 14.55 -12.04 -6.88
N CYS A 206 14.14 -13.29 -6.67
CA CYS A 206 14.37 -14.02 -5.43
C CYS A 206 15.88 -14.27 -5.18
N GLU A 207 16.67 -14.58 -6.20
CA GLU A 207 18.12 -14.74 -6.07
C GLU A 207 18.77 -13.43 -5.57
N LYS A 208 18.41 -12.30 -6.20
CA LYS A 208 18.91 -10.99 -5.79
C LYS A 208 18.48 -10.62 -4.36
N ALA A 209 17.21 -10.85 -4.01
CA ALA A 209 16.70 -10.59 -2.67
C ALA A 209 17.39 -11.48 -1.63
N ARG A 210 17.61 -12.77 -1.95
CA ARG A 210 18.31 -13.72 -1.08
C ARG A 210 19.74 -13.27 -0.77
N GLN A 211 20.47 -12.73 -1.75
CA GLN A 211 21.80 -12.21 -1.51
C GLN A 211 21.81 -11.08 -0.48
N ALA A 212 20.95 -10.08 -0.65
CA ALA A 212 20.81 -9.00 0.33
C ALA A 212 20.38 -9.50 1.72
N ALA A 213 19.51 -10.49 1.76
CA ALA A 213 19.07 -11.11 3.01
C ALA A 213 20.19 -11.86 3.73
N ILE A 214 21.04 -12.58 3.00
CA ILE A 214 22.21 -13.28 3.55
C ILE A 214 23.15 -12.27 4.21
N GLU A 215 23.49 -11.18 3.53
CA GLU A 215 24.38 -10.14 4.04
C GLU A 215 23.86 -9.57 5.38
N THR A 216 22.59 -9.19 5.44
CA THR A 216 21.97 -8.68 6.67
C THR A 216 21.94 -9.74 7.77
N MET A 217 21.60 -10.99 7.44
CA MET A 217 21.53 -12.06 8.43
C MET A 217 22.91 -12.42 8.98
N ASP A 218 23.96 -12.34 8.19
CA ASP A 218 25.33 -12.57 8.65
C ASP A 218 25.78 -11.46 9.63
N GLU A 219 25.46 -10.20 9.35
CA GLU A 219 25.69 -9.11 10.28
C GLU A 219 24.93 -9.32 11.61
N VAL A 220 23.64 -9.66 11.51
CA VAL A 220 22.79 -9.94 12.69
C VAL A 220 23.37 -11.09 13.53
N ARG A 221 23.76 -12.20 12.91
CA ARG A 221 24.34 -13.37 13.61
C ARG A 221 25.66 -13.02 14.29
N ARG A 222 26.53 -12.26 13.62
CA ARG A 222 27.80 -11.78 14.22
C ARG A 222 27.53 -10.87 15.40
N ALA A 223 26.62 -9.90 15.26
CA ALA A 223 26.25 -8.99 16.36
C ALA A 223 25.72 -9.76 17.58
N MET A 224 24.89 -10.77 17.35
CA MET A 224 24.34 -11.64 18.40
C MET A 224 25.33 -12.67 18.94
N LYS A 225 26.53 -12.78 18.36
CA LYS A 225 27.55 -13.78 18.71
C LYS A 225 27.06 -15.22 18.64
N ILE A 226 26.30 -15.56 17.58
CA ILE A 226 25.78 -16.92 17.34
C ILE A 226 26.43 -17.60 16.12
N THR A 227 27.61 -17.11 15.69
CA THR A 227 28.43 -17.66 14.61
C THR A 227 29.49 -18.62 15.17
N TYR A 228 29.08 -19.56 16.03
CA TYR A 228 29.98 -20.42 16.83
C TYR A 228 31.05 -21.15 16.03
N PHE A 229 30.71 -21.59 14.81
CA PHE A 229 31.65 -22.36 13.96
C PHE A 229 32.71 -21.51 13.26
N GLU A 230 32.49 -20.20 13.19
CA GLU A 230 33.37 -19.23 12.53
C GLU A 230 34.14 -18.35 13.54
N ASP A 231 33.83 -18.49 14.83
CA ASP A 231 34.43 -17.70 15.91
C ASP A 231 35.68 -18.43 16.44
N GLU A 232 36.81 -18.16 15.78
CA GLU A 232 38.09 -18.76 16.18
C GLU A 232 38.52 -18.39 17.59
N GLU A 233 38.16 -17.20 18.08
CA GLU A 233 38.49 -16.78 19.44
C GLU A 233 37.72 -17.60 20.46
N LEU A 234 36.43 -17.74 20.29
CA LEU A 234 35.59 -18.60 21.10
C LEU A 234 36.10 -20.05 21.09
N ILE A 235 36.47 -20.57 19.95
CA ILE A 235 37.03 -21.95 19.85
C ILE A 235 38.31 -22.05 20.63
N LYS A 236 39.26 -21.10 20.53
CA LYS A 236 40.51 -21.08 21.26
C LYS A 236 40.28 -20.98 22.77
N GLU A 237 39.37 -20.12 23.23
CA GLU A 237 38.99 -20.01 24.65
C GLU A 237 38.42 -21.34 25.19
N GLN A 238 37.55 -21.99 24.45
CA GLN A 238 36.97 -23.28 24.81
C GLN A 238 38.07 -24.36 24.92
N VAL A 239 38.98 -24.43 23.96
CA VAL A 239 40.09 -25.36 23.97
C VAL A 239 40.97 -25.14 25.22
N GLN A 240 41.33 -23.91 25.55
CA GLN A 240 42.13 -23.58 26.74
C GLN A 240 41.38 -23.97 28.03
N ARG A 241 40.11 -23.62 28.14
CA ARG A 241 39.27 -23.92 29.30
C ARG A 241 39.16 -25.42 29.58
N TYR A 242 38.97 -26.22 28.58
CA TYR A 242 38.80 -27.68 28.74
C TYR A 242 40.13 -28.47 28.74
N ALA A 243 41.23 -27.88 28.24
CA ALA A 243 42.54 -28.48 28.37
C ALA A 243 43.07 -28.40 29.81
N ALA A 244 42.63 -27.40 30.59
CA ALA A 244 43.04 -27.23 32.00
C ALA A 244 42.26 -28.14 32.98
N VAL A 245 41.30 -28.96 32.52
CA VAL A 245 40.45 -29.82 33.34
C VAL A 245 40.97 -31.30 33.33
N LYS A 246 42.21 -31.53 32.93
CA LYS A 246 42.85 -32.85 33.03
C LYS A 246 43.68 -32.97 34.33
#